data_51f675c841ed013976b3a4406c7052d6
#
_entry.id   51f675c841ed013976b3a4406c7052d6
#
_cell.length_a   1.000
_cell.length_b   1.000
_cell.length_c   1.000
_cell.angle_alpha   90.00
_cell.angle_beta   90.00
_cell.angle_gamma   90.00
#
_symmetry.space_group_name_H-M   'P 1'
#
loop_
_entity.id
_entity.type
_entity.pdbx_description
1 polymer ?
#
loop_
_entity_poly.entity_id
_entity_poly.type
_entity_poly.pdbx_seq_one_letter_code
_entity_poly.pdbx_strand_id
1 'polypeptide(L)'
;MFPVLLCTGILLSVTGKAQSPKTGLYQLQIKSVDKDSSFNWQPLKLQTGFANKTLCSNYITGLISLLSSKGYPTASVDSVFENDNYTIIHLFLGKQYQWIKLKPDGIEKQALDESRFKEKDYNGKLLNISQLISLQERVLNYYEKNGYPFAQIFLDSIRLDEEKMEALLRSRRGPLYHIDSIRVFGKAKISKKFLQHYLGISNGSLYNKEKLEQVSKRMLELPYLQEVQPSDITMLGSGSMLNLYLAPKRSSQVNFLIGFLPSASQSGKIQLTADVNLDLKNALNNGETILFKWQQLQPKSPRLNLGFQQPYIFNSNFGFDFLFDLFKKDSTFLQVNALAGLQYLLSANQSGKIFVQWQNSFLLGTGVDTNLVKATKRLPPNIDVKAVNIGLDYDWSKTDYRLNPRKGNEIKITAAVGIKNIKKNNEILNLKDPNFNYASLYDSVKARSYQFRVKLGASHYFPVGKQATVKMAVNGGLFVSPSTFRNELFQIGGYKILRGFSEESIYATQYVVLTAEYRYRLALNSFLFGFVDGAWVKNKYQNISLNNNFIGAGVGLAFETKFGLLNISYAAGKRNDVKLNLREASKIHFGYVNYF
;
A
#
# COMPACT_ATOMS: atom_id res chain seq x y z
N MET A 1 44.67 -14.38 4.48
CA MET A 1 45.51 -13.30 4.01
C MET A 1 45.20 -13.07 2.53
N PHE A 2 44.29 -12.15 2.20
CA PHE A 2 43.97 -11.71 0.84
C PHE A 2 43.71 -10.22 0.87
N PRO A 3 44.32 -9.45 -0.01
CA PRO A 3 44.29 -8.00 0.07
C PRO A 3 42.98 -7.41 -0.47
N VAL A 4 42.48 -6.42 0.25
CA VAL A 4 41.40 -5.52 -0.14
C VAL A 4 41.94 -4.57 -1.21
N LEU A 5 41.42 -4.64 -2.43
CA LEU A 5 41.68 -3.66 -3.47
C LEU A 5 40.77 -2.45 -3.22
N LEU A 6 41.34 -1.38 -2.72
CA LEU A 6 40.76 -0.04 -2.67
C LEU A 6 40.78 0.55 -4.09
N CYS A 7 39.62 0.69 -4.72
CA CYS A 7 39.47 1.56 -5.89
C CYS A 7 39.38 3.02 -5.42
N THR A 8 40.48 3.70 -5.42
CA THR A 8 40.53 5.16 -5.28
C THR A 8 40.05 5.81 -6.58
N GLY A 9 38.81 6.26 -6.60
CA GLY A 9 38.28 7.12 -7.64
C GLY A 9 38.86 8.52 -7.51
N ILE A 10 39.61 8.95 -8.52
CA ILE A 10 40.12 10.32 -8.66
C ILE A 10 38.94 11.25 -8.91
N LEU A 11 38.53 11.99 -7.89
CA LEU A 11 37.65 13.15 -8.01
C LEU A 11 38.48 14.33 -8.53
N LEU A 12 38.38 14.61 -9.82
CA LEU A 12 38.81 15.89 -10.40
C LEU A 12 37.89 16.99 -9.86
N SER A 13 38.37 17.69 -8.84
CA SER A 13 37.74 18.90 -8.32
C SER A 13 38.02 20.05 -9.32
N VAL A 14 37.04 20.31 -10.19
CA VAL A 14 36.96 21.58 -10.90
C VAL A 14 36.59 22.65 -9.88
N THR A 15 37.56 23.36 -9.37
CA THR A 15 37.36 24.58 -8.57
C THR A 15 36.89 25.71 -9.49
N GLY A 16 35.60 25.70 -9.85
CA GLY A 16 34.94 26.91 -10.28
C GLY A 16 34.83 27.83 -9.09
N LYS A 17 35.57 28.93 -9.07
CA LYS A 17 35.31 30.03 -8.15
C LYS A 17 33.92 30.57 -8.40
N ALA A 18 32.92 30.02 -7.69
CA ALA A 18 31.65 30.68 -7.54
C ALA A 18 31.95 31.96 -6.74
N GLN A 19 31.81 33.10 -7.38
CA GLN A 19 31.71 34.37 -6.67
C GLN A 19 30.57 34.24 -5.69
N SER A 20 30.88 34.24 -4.38
CA SER A 20 29.89 34.36 -3.33
C SER A 20 29.14 35.66 -3.59
N PRO A 21 27.81 35.65 -3.75
CA PRO A 21 27.07 36.89 -3.73
C PRO A 21 27.29 37.49 -2.34
N LYS A 22 27.65 38.77 -2.29
CA LYS A 22 27.67 39.57 -1.06
C LYS A 22 26.25 39.42 -0.46
N THR A 23 26.07 38.62 0.57
CA THR A 23 24.83 38.45 1.29
C THR A 23 24.62 39.65 2.22
N GLY A 24 24.26 40.79 1.66
CA GLY A 24 23.53 41.79 2.40
C GLY A 24 22.10 41.25 2.58
N LEU A 25 21.66 41.05 3.82
CA LEU A 25 20.26 40.73 4.11
C LEU A 25 19.37 41.82 3.49
N TYR A 26 18.36 41.41 2.71
CA TYR A 26 17.35 42.32 2.20
C TYR A 26 16.56 42.91 3.37
N GLN A 27 16.48 44.24 3.49
CA GLN A 27 15.99 44.93 4.67
C GLN A 27 14.53 45.34 4.54
N LEU A 28 13.71 45.07 5.57
CA LEU A 28 12.37 45.66 5.71
C LEU A 28 12.42 46.82 6.70
N GLN A 29 12.08 48.01 6.21
CA GLN A 29 11.92 49.20 7.04
C GLN A 29 10.43 49.43 7.30
N ILE A 30 10.07 49.49 8.57
CA ILE A 30 8.68 49.70 9.00
C ILE A 30 8.57 51.14 9.52
N LYS A 31 7.77 51.96 8.84
CA LYS A 31 7.42 53.32 9.28
C LYS A 31 6.00 53.29 9.84
N SER A 32 5.85 53.64 11.09
CA SER A 32 4.51 53.74 11.71
C SER A 32 3.78 54.97 11.23
N VAL A 33 2.48 54.83 11.05
CA VAL A 33 1.55 55.93 10.70
C VAL A 33 0.93 56.52 11.98
N ASP A 34 0.65 55.67 12.97
CA ASP A 34 -0.14 56.03 14.17
C ASP A 34 0.58 55.92 15.51
N LYS A 35 1.83 55.38 15.51
CA LYS A 35 2.63 55.27 16.71
C LYS A 35 3.85 56.20 16.67
N ASP A 36 4.11 56.82 17.77
CA ASP A 36 5.25 57.70 17.94
C ASP A 36 6.56 56.91 18.28
N SER A 37 7.64 57.63 18.45
CA SER A 37 8.98 57.04 18.76
C SER A 37 9.05 56.37 20.12
N SER A 38 8.09 56.59 21.02
CA SER A 38 8.04 56.02 22.37
C SER A 38 7.44 54.59 22.37
N PHE A 39 6.78 54.20 21.28
CA PHE A 39 6.13 52.90 21.20
C PHE A 39 7.14 51.73 21.16
N ASN A 40 6.96 50.76 22.08
CA ASN A 40 7.82 49.60 22.17
C ASN A 40 7.42 48.52 21.14
N TRP A 41 8.21 48.37 20.07
CA TRP A 41 8.01 47.37 19.00
C TRP A 41 8.50 45.97 19.34
N GLN A 42 9.34 45.80 20.40
CA GLN A 42 9.96 44.50 20.74
C GLN A 42 8.96 43.37 20.97
N PRO A 43 7.79 43.57 21.65
CA PRO A 43 6.83 42.48 21.87
C PRO A 43 6.23 41.94 20.58
N LEU A 44 6.24 42.72 19.50
CA LEU A 44 5.70 42.32 18.20
C LEU A 44 6.65 41.35 17.47
N LYS A 45 7.93 41.30 17.82
CA LYS A 45 8.95 40.43 17.22
C LYS A 45 8.89 40.44 15.68
N LEU A 46 8.85 41.63 15.08
CA LEU A 46 8.77 41.79 13.65
C LEU A 46 10.13 41.48 13.02
N GLN A 47 10.08 40.73 11.93
CA GLN A 47 11.29 40.38 11.18
C GLN A 47 11.63 41.53 10.21
N THR A 48 12.87 42.03 10.25
CA THR A 48 13.34 43.14 9.41
C THR A 48 14.41 42.73 8.40
N GLY A 49 15.02 41.55 8.53
CA GLY A 49 16.04 41.04 7.61
C GLY A 49 15.62 39.76 6.92
N PHE A 50 15.81 39.68 5.60
CA PHE A 50 15.42 38.54 4.75
C PHE A 50 16.55 38.15 3.81
N ALA A 51 16.59 36.88 3.40
CA ALA A 51 17.60 36.41 2.48
C ALA A 51 17.41 36.97 1.05
N ASN A 52 16.21 37.36 0.68
CA ASN A 52 15.89 37.96 -0.63
C ASN A 52 14.57 38.75 -0.60
N LYS A 53 14.32 39.50 -1.67
CA LYS A 53 13.10 40.32 -1.86
C LYS A 53 11.80 39.50 -1.79
N THR A 54 11.79 38.30 -2.39
CA THR A 54 10.59 37.44 -2.42
C THR A 54 10.15 37.00 -1.02
N LEU A 55 11.10 36.66 -0.16
CA LEU A 55 10.80 36.30 1.24
C LEU A 55 10.28 37.49 2.03
N CYS A 56 10.78 38.70 1.78
CA CYS A 56 10.28 39.91 2.37
C CYS A 56 8.84 40.20 1.92
N SER A 57 8.55 40.13 0.63
CA SER A 57 7.21 40.33 0.10
C SER A 57 6.20 39.30 0.65
N ASN A 58 6.56 38.03 0.74
CA ASN A 58 5.74 36.99 1.37
C ASN A 58 5.46 37.29 2.87
N TYR A 59 6.45 37.80 3.59
CA TYR A 59 6.28 38.21 4.97
C TYR A 59 5.33 39.39 5.12
N ILE A 60 5.44 40.41 4.25
CA ILE A 60 4.54 41.59 4.23
C ILE A 60 3.09 41.13 3.98
N THR A 61 2.86 40.21 3.06
CA THR A 61 1.53 39.62 2.79
C THR A 61 0.94 38.96 4.04
N GLY A 62 1.75 38.30 4.85
CA GLY A 62 1.34 37.67 6.12
C GLY A 62 1.31 38.60 7.34
N LEU A 63 1.83 39.82 7.21
CA LEU A 63 2.08 40.72 8.36
C LEU A 63 0.78 41.11 9.07
N ILE A 64 -0.28 41.41 8.34
CA ILE A 64 -1.58 41.81 8.92
C ILE A 64 -2.16 40.65 9.73
N SER A 65 -2.10 39.42 9.23
CA SER A 65 -2.55 38.23 9.97
C SER A 65 -1.72 38.03 11.25
N LEU A 66 -0.40 38.26 11.19
CA LEU A 66 0.48 38.19 12.35
C LEU A 66 0.11 39.26 13.40
N LEU A 67 -0.13 40.51 12.99
CA LEU A 67 -0.52 41.60 13.90
C LEU A 67 -1.90 41.36 14.51
N SER A 68 -2.86 40.90 13.71
CA SER A 68 -4.19 40.50 14.18
C SER A 68 -4.09 39.40 15.24
N SER A 69 -3.17 38.43 15.08
CA SER A 69 -2.95 37.37 16.08
C SER A 69 -2.35 37.90 17.41
N LYS A 70 -1.77 39.11 17.39
CA LYS A 70 -1.18 39.80 18.56
C LYS A 70 -2.13 40.85 19.17
N GLY A 71 -3.37 40.86 18.75
CA GLY A 71 -4.39 41.74 19.30
C GLY A 71 -4.57 43.07 18.56
N TYR A 72 -4.03 43.22 17.36
CA TYR A 72 -4.17 44.43 16.53
C TYR A 72 -5.06 44.15 15.29
N PRO A 73 -6.39 44.06 15.47
CA PRO A 73 -7.29 43.68 14.38
C PRO A 73 -7.44 44.75 13.29
N THR A 74 -7.13 46.00 13.62
CA THR A 74 -7.26 47.16 12.72
C THR A 74 -5.94 47.49 12.02
N ALA A 75 -4.89 46.70 12.20
CA ALA A 75 -3.61 46.94 11.54
C ALA A 75 -3.74 46.86 10.01
N SER A 76 -3.13 47.81 9.32
CA SER A 76 -3.09 47.86 7.85
C SER A 76 -1.70 48.28 7.34
N VAL A 77 -1.35 47.80 6.15
CA VAL A 77 -0.19 48.29 5.40
C VAL A 77 -0.72 49.28 4.37
N ASP A 78 -0.51 50.56 4.63
CA ASP A 78 -1.10 51.64 3.82
C ASP A 78 -0.34 51.84 2.49
N SER A 79 0.98 51.60 2.51
CA SER A 79 1.78 51.67 1.30
C SER A 79 3.03 50.83 1.40
N VAL A 80 3.52 50.34 0.25
CA VAL A 80 4.72 49.53 0.11
C VAL A 80 5.61 50.15 -0.98
N PHE A 81 6.85 50.50 -0.63
CA PHE A 81 7.86 51.00 -1.56
C PHE A 81 8.99 49.97 -1.63
N GLU A 82 9.14 49.38 -2.78
CA GLU A 82 10.15 48.36 -3.03
C GLU A 82 11.36 48.87 -3.80
N ASN A 83 12.56 48.54 -3.33
CA ASN A 83 13.83 48.79 -4.01
C ASN A 83 14.60 47.45 -4.13
N ASP A 84 15.72 47.47 -4.83
CA ASP A 84 16.57 46.27 -5.01
C ASP A 84 17.16 45.74 -3.70
N ASN A 85 17.42 46.59 -2.72
CA ASN A 85 18.10 46.25 -1.45
C ASN A 85 17.21 46.30 -0.22
N TYR A 86 16.05 46.96 -0.29
CA TYR A 86 15.15 47.11 0.85
C TYR A 86 13.70 47.36 0.40
N THR A 87 12.77 47.11 1.30
CA THR A 87 11.36 47.51 1.19
C THR A 87 11.00 48.42 2.36
N ILE A 88 10.29 49.51 2.08
CA ILE A 88 9.70 50.38 3.11
C ILE A 88 8.22 50.15 3.13
N ILE A 89 7.63 49.89 4.30
CA ILE A 89 6.17 49.87 4.48
C ILE A 89 5.71 50.98 5.43
N HIS A 90 4.59 51.58 5.11
CA HIS A 90 3.88 52.43 6.07
C HIS A 90 2.80 51.58 6.74
N LEU A 91 2.97 51.39 8.04
CA LEU A 91 2.16 50.49 8.86
C LEU A 91 1.29 51.31 9.82
N PHE A 92 -0.03 51.18 9.66
CA PHE A 92 -0.98 51.62 10.70
C PHE A 92 -1.22 50.45 11.63
N LEU A 93 -0.92 50.56 12.91
CA LEU A 93 -1.02 49.46 13.88
C LEU A 93 -2.40 49.44 14.56
N GLY A 94 -2.96 50.60 14.89
CA GLY A 94 -4.21 50.72 15.63
C GLY A 94 -4.08 50.41 17.12
N LYS A 95 -5.20 50.18 17.76
CA LYS A 95 -5.25 49.80 19.19
C LYS A 95 -5.15 48.31 19.37
N GLN A 96 -4.62 47.88 20.54
CA GLN A 96 -4.56 46.47 20.92
C GLN A 96 -5.83 46.12 21.69
N TYR A 97 -6.52 45.07 21.23
CA TYR A 97 -7.79 44.61 21.80
C TYR A 97 -7.61 43.35 22.62
N GLN A 98 -8.43 43.20 23.68
CA GLN A 98 -8.53 42.02 24.50
C GLN A 98 -9.97 41.52 24.59
N TRP A 99 -10.15 40.21 24.71
CA TRP A 99 -11.43 39.62 25.03
C TRP A 99 -11.80 39.87 26.49
N ILE A 100 -12.95 40.52 26.72
CA ILE A 100 -13.60 40.43 28.04
C ILE A 100 -14.21 39.04 28.14
N LYS A 101 -15.06 38.71 27.15
CA LYS A 101 -15.81 37.45 27.13
C LYS A 101 -16.22 37.07 25.71
N LEU A 102 -15.96 35.83 25.39
CA LEU A 102 -16.54 35.15 24.21
C LEU A 102 -17.48 34.05 24.73
N LYS A 103 -18.81 34.23 24.59
CA LYS A 103 -19.81 33.28 25.07
C LYS A 103 -20.50 32.59 23.91
N PRO A 104 -20.54 31.24 23.86
CA PRO A 104 -21.38 30.55 22.87
C PRO A 104 -22.85 30.72 23.21
N ASP A 105 -23.67 30.97 22.17
CA ASP A 105 -25.13 31.10 22.29
C ASP A 105 -25.78 30.37 21.10
N GLY A 106 -26.72 29.47 21.41
CA GLY A 106 -27.40 28.65 20.40
C GLY A 106 -26.53 27.59 19.72
N ILE A 107 -25.33 27.31 20.25
CA ILE A 107 -24.45 26.24 19.74
C ILE A 107 -24.58 25.00 20.65
N GLU A 108 -24.75 23.83 20.06
CA GLU A 108 -24.86 22.58 20.79
C GLU A 108 -23.56 22.24 21.55
N LYS A 109 -23.72 21.68 22.75
CA LYS A 109 -22.58 21.29 23.58
C LYS A 109 -21.63 20.34 22.83
N GLN A 110 -22.17 19.38 22.08
CA GLN A 110 -21.37 18.44 21.29
C GLN A 110 -20.51 19.16 20.24
N ALA A 111 -21.07 20.16 19.56
CA ALA A 111 -20.33 20.99 18.58
C ALA A 111 -19.17 21.75 19.25
N LEU A 112 -19.40 22.27 20.45
CA LEU A 112 -18.37 22.95 21.24
C LEU A 112 -17.27 22.00 21.71
N ASP A 113 -17.65 20.80 22.19
CA ASP A 113 -16.72 19.78 22.68
C ASP A 113 -15.83 19.27 21.50
N GLU A 114 -16.39 18.94 20.36
CA GLU A 114 -15.63 18.50 19.18
C GLU A 114 -14.75 19.61 18.58
N SER A 115 -15.22 20.88 18.64
CA SER A 115 -14.41 22.04 18.23
C SER A 115 -13.33 22.42 19.25
N ARG A 116 -13.29 21.74 20.40
CA ARG A 116 -12.36 22.00 21.52
C ARG A 116 -12.47 23.42 22.05
N PHE A 117 -13.68 23.98 22.06
CA PHE A 117 -13.91 25.30 22.64
C PHE A 117 -13.74 25.26 24.16
N LYS A 118 -12.99 26.23 24.70
CA LYS A 118 -12.87 26.48 26.15
C LYS A 118 -12.88 27.99 26.38
N GLU A 119 -13.81 28.47 27.18
CA GLU A 119 -13.92 29.90 27.50
C GLU A 119 -12.60 30.52 28.04
N LYS A 120 -11.85 29.78 28.83
CA LYS A 120 -10.56 30.23 29.41
C LYS A 120 -9.48 30.52 28.36
N ASP A 121 -9.64 30.01 27.13
CA ASP A 121 -8.67 30.23 26.04
C ASP A 121 -8.87 31.58 25.37
N TYR A 122 -10.01 32.24 25.64
CA TYR A 122 -10.42 33.55 25.10
C TYR A 122 -10.50 34.61 26.21
N ASN A 123 -11.30 34.38 27.23
CA ASN A 123 -11.60 35.37 28.26
C ASN A 123 -10.32 35.93 28.93
N GLY A 124 -10.18 37.25 28.91
CA GLY A 124 -9.01 37.95 29.46
C GLY A 124 -7.73 37.80 28.60
N LYS A 125 -7.83 37.29 27.38
CA LYS A 125 -6.69 37.14 26.47
C LYS A 125 -6.73 38.18 25.35
N LEU A 126 -5.57 38.43 24.72
CA LEU A 126 -5.49 39.28 23.54
C LEU A 126 -6.43 38.77 22.45
N LEU A 127 -7.09 39.69 21.75
CA LEU A 127 -7.94 39.39 20.63
C LEU A 127 -7.10 38.78 19.49
N ASN A 128 -7.25 37.47 19.26
CA ASN A 128 -6.57 36.77 18.17
C ASN A 128 -7.59 36.36 17.12
N ILE A 129 -7.65 37.13 16.01
CA ILE A 129 -8.60 36.89 14.92
C ILE A 129 -8.36 35.52 14.25
N SER A 130 -7.11 35.13 14.07
CA SER A 130 -6.79 33.82 13.48
C SER A 130 -7.30 32.65 14.35
N GLN A 131 -7.20 32.76 15.67
CA GLN A 131 -7.74 31.77 16.61
C GLN A 131 -9.28 31.74 16.55
N LEU A 132 -9.92 32.88 16.43
CA LEU A 132 -11.38 32.98 16.29
C LEU A 132 -11.85 32.34 14.99
N ILE A 133 -11.24 32.68 13.85
CA ILE A 133 -11.55 32.08 12.55
C ILE A 133 -11.39 30.55 12.64
N SER A 134 -10.29 30.07 13.19
CA SER A 134 -10.07 28.63 13.36
C SER A 134 -11.11 27.96 14.26
N LEU A 135 -11.64 28.66 15.26
CA LEU A 135 -12.77 28.16 16.07
C LEU A 135 -14.04 28.09 15.24
N GLN A 136 -14.38 29.17 14.53
CA GLN A 136 -15.57 29.21 13.66
C GLN A 136 -15.53 28.11 12.60
N GLU A 137 -14.37 27.88 11.98
CA GLU A 137 -14.17 26.81 11.01
C GLU A 137 -14.35 25.42 11.63
N ARG A 138 -13.86 25.17 12.84
CA ARG A 138 -14.06 23.88 13.54
C ARG A 138 -15.52 23.63 13.88
N VAL A 139 -16.24 24.66 14.37
CA VAL A 139 -17.69 24.56 14.65
C VAL A 139 -18.48 24.38 13.36
N LEU A 140 -18.14 25.09 12.29
CA LEU A 140 -18.74 24.95 10.97
C LEU A 140 -18.54 23.53 10.42
N ASN A 141 -17.32 23.02 10.47
CA ASN A 141 -17.00 21.66 10.05
C ASN A 141 -17.82 20.60 10.81
N TYR A 142 -18.09 20.80 12.10
CA TYR A 142 -19.00 19.91 12.84
C TYR A 142 -20.39 19.89 12.19
N TYR A 143 -20.99 21.04 11.91
CA TYR A 143 -22.32 21.11 11.30
C TYR A 143 -22.34 20.53 9.87
N GLU A 144 -21.33 20.83 9.06
CA GLU A 144 -21.21 20.31 7.70
C GLU A 144 -20.98 18.78 7.67
N LYS A 145 -20.42 18.19 8.73
CA LYS A 145 -20.32 16.73 8.88
C LYS A 145 -21.63 16.09 9.34
N ASN A 146 -22.51 16.86 9.96
CA ASN A 146 -23.73 16.37 10.59
C ASN A 146 -25.03 16.82 9.86
N GLY A 147 -24.96 17.06 8.55
CA GLY A 147 -26.14 17.27 7.72
C GLY A 147 -26.51 18.73 7.46
N TYR A 148 -25.70 19.70 7.84
CA TYR A 148 -26.01 21.12 7.69
C TYR A 148 -25.04 21.85 6.76
N PRO A 149 -25.15 21.69 5.41
CA PRO A 149 -24.20 22.28 4.45
C PRO A 149 -24.25 23.81 4.40
N PHE A 150 -25.32 24.44 4.88
CA PHE A 150 -25.51 25.90 4.87
C PHE A 150 -25.40 26.52 6.26
N ALA A 151 -24.77 25.82 7.19
CA ALA A 151 -24.52 26.38 8.51
C ALA A 151 -23.66 27.64 8.45
N GLN A 152 -23.94 28.57 9.31
CA GLN A 152 -23.21 29.82 9.46
C GLN A 152 -22.78 29.98 10.92
N ILE A 153 -21.54 30.38 11.15
CA ILE A 153 -20.98 30.69 12.47
C ILE A 153 -20.50 32.12 12.45
N PHE A 154 -21.03 32.94 13.34
CA PHE A 154 -20.75 34.35 13.35
C PHE A 154 -20.70 34.91 14.78
N LEU A 155 -20.11 36.09 14.92
CA LEU A 155 -20.19 36.87 16.16
C LEU A 155 -21.45 37.74 16.11
N ASP A 156 -22.15 37.74 17.23
CA ASP A 156 -23.31 38.60 17.43
C ASP A 156 -23.15 39.43 18.73
N SER A 157 -23.93 40.51 18.84
CA SER A 157 -23.97 41.39 20.03
C SER A 157 -22.57 41.87 20.44
N ILE A 158 -21.76 42.27 19.45
CA ILE A 158 -20.41 42.77 19.70
C ILE A 158 -20.47 44.08 20.49
N ARG A 159 -19.83 44.12 21.65
CA ARG A 159 -19.66 45.32 22.46
C ARG A 159 -18.18 45.63 22.57
N LEU A 160 -17.86 46.91 22.32
CA LEU A 160 -16.50 47.43 22.49
C LEU A 160 -16.55 48.46 23.60
N ASP A 161 -15.74 48.25 24.63
CA ASP A 161 -15.51 49.18 25.73
C ASP A 161 -14.00 49.46 25.76
N GLU A 162 -13.63 50.65 25.26
CA GLU A 162 -12.25 51.06 24.98
C GLU A 162 -11.51 50.07 24.10
N GLU A 163 -10.59 49.27 24.69
CA GLU A 163 -9.78 48.25 24.03
C GLU A 163 -10.24 46.80 24.38
N LYS A 164 -11.41 46.70 25.01
CA LYS A 164 -11.96 45.40 25.45
C LYS A 164 -13.19 45.05 24.60
N MET A 165 -13.29 43.78 24.22
CA MET A 165 -14.35 43.25 23.39
C MET A 165 -15.13 42.13 24.07
N GLU A 166 -16.45 42.20 24.03
CA GLU A 166 -17.37 41.15 24.38
C GLU A 166 -18.20 40.76 23.15
N ALA A 167 -18.44 39.44 22.94
CA ALA A 167 -19.29 39.01 21.85
C ALA A 167 -19.94 37.65 22.15
N LEU A 168 -21.05 37.38 21.47
CA LEU A 168 -21.69 36.07 21.43
C LEU A 168 -21.24 35.32 20.17
N LEU A 169 -20.78 34.09 20.33
CA LEU A 169 -20.55 33.19 19.20
C LEU A 169 -21.84 32.45 18.91
N ARG A 170 -22.46 32.71 17.77
CA ARG A 170 -23.75 32.13 17.37
C ARG A 170 -23.64 31.23 16.16
N SER A 171 -24.57 30.25 16.08
CA SER A 171 -24.75 29.42 14.92
C SER A 171 -26.16 29.57 14.33
N ARG A 172 -26.24 29.59 12.99
CA ARG A 172 -27.47 29.38 12.23
C ARG A 172 -27.29 28.12 11.41
N ARG A 173 -27.92 27.01 11.81
CA ARG A 173 -27.69 25.68 11.19
C ARG A 173 -28.22 25.58 9.77
N GLY A 174 -29.33 26.25 9.47
CA GLY A 174 -30.06 26.04 8.22
C GLY A 174 -30.84 24.72 8.21
N PRO A 175 -31.36 24.29 7.06
CA PRO A 175 -32.07 23.01 6.92
C PRO A 175 -31.13 21.81 6.97
N LEU A 176 -31.66 20.67 7.47
CA LEU A 176 -30.97 19.39 7.47
C LEU A 176 -31.06 18.76 6.08
N TYR A 177 -29.93 18.35 5.51
CA TYR A 177 -29.83 17.74 4.18
C TYR A 177 -29.47 16.26 4.25
N HIS A 178 -30.05 15.49 3.33
CA HIS A 178 -29.78 14.08 3.12
C HIS A 178 -29.26 13.85 1.69
N ILE A 179 -28.46 12.83 1.51
CA ILE A 179 -28.05 12.36 0.17
C ILE A 179 -29.09 11.34 -0.28
N ASP A 180 -30.01 11.73 -1.16
CA ASP A 180 -31.12 10.87 -1.60
C ASP A 180 -30.66 9.76 -2.52
N SER A 181 -29.70 10.05 -3.40
CA SER A 181 -29.19 9.06 -4.34
C SER A 181 -27.82 9.41 -4.91
N ILE A 182 -27.12 8.38 -5.40
CA ILE A 182 -25.94 8.52 -6.24
C ILE A 182 -26.36 8.34 -7.71
N ARG A 183 -26.02 9.31 -8.56
CA ARG A 183 -26.18 9.25 -10.00
C ARG A 183 -24.83 9.04 -10.68
N VAL A 184 -24.80 8.14 -11.65
CA VAL A 184 -23.61 7.90 -12.45
C VAL A 184 -23.88 8.36 -13.88
N PHE A 185 -23.06 9.28 -14.35
CA PHE A 185 -23.03 9.77 -15.72
C PHE A 185 -21.83 9.21 -16.45
N GLY A 186 -21.95 8.98 -17.75
CA GLY A 186 -20.91 8.46 -18.61
C GLY A 186 -21.09 6.97 -18.97
N LYS A 187 -20.01 6.36 -19.48
CA LYS A 187 -20.07 4.99 -20.05
C LYS A 187 -19.68 3.89 -19.04
N ALA A 188 -19.30 4.25 -17.82
CA ALA A 188 -18.91 3.28 -16.81
C ALA A 188 -20.13 2.46 -16.34
N LYS A 189 -19.95 1.16 -16.25
CA LYS A 189 -20.94 0.24 -15.69
C LYS A 189 -20.47 -0.19 -14.31
N ILE A 190 -21.22 0.20 -13.28
CA ILE A 190 -20.93 -0.13 -11.88
C ILE A 190 -22.21 -0.12 -11.06
N SER A 191 -22.36 -1.07 -10.17
CA SER A 191 -23.51 -1.17 -9.28
C SER A 191 -23.57 0.03 -8.34
N LYS A 192 -24.76 0.67 -8.24
CA LYS A 192 -24.99 1.74 -7.27
C LYS A 192 -24.80 1.27 -5.83
N LYS A 193 -25.18 0.02 -5.51
CA LYS A 193 -24.95 -0.59 -4.20
C LYS A 193 -23.47 -0.67 -3.86
N PHE A 194 -22.63 -1.09 -4.83
CA PHE A 194 -21.19 -1.08 -4.65
C PHE A 194 -20.68 0.32 -4.31
N LEU A 195 -21.08 1.34 -5.08
CA LEU A 195 -20.65 2.72 -4.87
C LEU A 195 -21.07 3.26 -3.50
N GLN A 196 -22.30 2.98 -3.06
CA GLN A 196 -22.79 3.38 -1.74
C GLN A 196 -21.92 2.83 -0.60
N HIS A 197 -21.63 1.54 -0.64
CA HIS A 197 -20.75 0.91 0.36
C HIS A 197 -19.32 1.40 0.26
N TYR A 198 -18.79 1.50 -0.95
CA TYR A 198 -17.43 1.92 -1.19
C TYR A 198 -17.17 3.36 -0.73
N LEU A 199 -18.07 4.28 -1.02
CA LEU A 199 -17.99 5.68 -0.60
C LEU A 199 -18.41 5.88 0.86
N GLY A 200 -19.15 4.93 1.45
CA GLY A 200 -19.78 5.09 2.76
C GLY A 200 -20.90 6.13 2.76
N ILE A 201 -21.56 6.31 1.61
CA ILE A 201 -22.67 7.25 1.38
C ILE A 201 -23.88 6.43 0.91
N SER A 202 -24.78 6.10 1.84
CA SER A 202 -26.00 5.37 1.54
C SER A 202 -27.13 6.33 1.15
N ASN A 203 -28.09 5.86 0.36
CA ASN A 203 -29.30 6.65 0.08
C ASN A 203 -30.02 6.99 1.40
N GLY A 204 -30.42 8.25 1.54
CA GLY A 204 -31.05 8.79 2.75
C GLY A 204 -30.08 9.09 3.88
N SER A 205 -28.77 8.87 3.72
CA SER A 205 -27.78 9.25 4.73
C SER A 205 -27.67 10.78 4.84
N LEU A 206 -27.30 11.26 6.03
CA LEU A 206 -27.04 12.68 6.24
C LEU A 206 -25.92 13.18 5.31
N TYR A 207 -26.08 14.41 4.83
CA TYR A 207 -25.02 15.14 4.18
C TYR A 207 -23.76 15.13 5.07
N ASN A 208 -22.61 14.86 4.48
CA ASN A 208 -21.34 14.86 5.20
C ASN A 208 -20.23 15.37 4.27
N LYS A 209 -19.78 16.58 4.50
CA LYS A 209 -18.78 17.28 3.68
C LYS A 209 -17.48 16.47 3.57
N GLU A 210 -16.97 15.93 4.68
CA GLU A 210 -15.72 15.18 4.70
C GLU A 210 -15.78 13.93 3.79
N LYS A 211 -16.89 13.19 3.80
CA LYS A 211 -17.09 12.06 2.90
C LYS A 211 -17.15 12.48 1.45
N LEU A 212 -17.81 13.61 1.18
CA LEU A 212 -17.98 14.13 -0.18
C LEU A 212 -16.66 14.64 -0.78
N GLU A 213 -15.84 15.32 0.01
CA GLU A 213 -14.49 15.75 -0.40
C GLU A 213 -13.56 14.56 -0.69
N GLN A 214 -13.82 13.39 -0.10
CA GLN A 214 -13.04 12.18 -0.35
C GLN A 214 -13.51 11.40 -1.59
N VAL A 215 -14.66 11.73 -2.19
CA VAL A 215 -15.24 10.97 -3.31
C VAL A 215 -14.26 10.83 -4.47
N SER A 216 -13.76 11.93 -5.01
CA SER A 216 -12.82 11.91 -6.14
C SER A 216 -11.54 11.14 -5.80
N LYS A 217 -11.02 11.29 -4.59
CA LYS A 217 -9.86 10.52 -4.15
C LYS A 217 -10.15 9.02 -4.12
N ARG A 218 -11.30 8.60 -3.60
CA ARG A 218 -11.71 7.19 -3.59
C ARG A 218 -11.95 6.66 -4.99
N MET A 219 -12.53 7.46 -5.90
CA MET A 219 -12.70 7.04 -7.31
C MET A 219 -11.36 6.76 -7.99
N LEU A 220 -10.32 7.54 -7.71
CA LEU A 220 -8.96 7.32 -8.23
C LEU A 220 -8.32 6.01 -7.74
N GLU A 221 -8.75 5.49 -6.58
CA GLU A 221 -8.25 4.22 -6.04
C GLU A 221 -8.80 3.00 -6.80
N LEU A 222 -9.96 3.13 -7.47
CA LEU A 222 -10.57 2.03 -8.25
C LEU A 222 -9.84 1.85 -9.59
N PRO A 223 -9.24 0.69 -9.84
CA PRO A 223 -8.41 0.50 -11.03
C PRO A 223 -9.22 0.44 -12.33
N TYR A 224 -10.51 0.15 -12.26
CA TYR A 224 -11.41 -0.08 -13.40
C TYR A 224 -12.33 1.10 -13.72
N LEU A 225 -12.22 2.21 -12.96
CA LEU A 225 -12.97 3.44 -13.19
C LEU A 225 -12.02 4.62 -13.34
N GLN A 226 -12.46 5.59 -14.12
CA GLN A 226 -11.82 6.90 -14.25
C GLN A 226 -12.86 7.98 -14.08
N GLU A 227 -12.60 8.93 -13.20
CA GLU A 227 -13.37 10.17 -13.08
C GLU A 227 -13.01 11.08 -14.25
N VAL A 228 -14.01 11.47 -15.05
CA VAL A 228 -13.83 12.32 -16.24
C VAL A 228 -13.83 13.79 -15.85
N GLN A 229 -14.66 14.13 -14.88
CA GLN A 229 -14.71 15.44 -14.23
C GLN A 229 -15.02 15.27 -12.75
N PRO A 230 -14.65 16.23 -11.88
CA PRO A 230 -14.93 16.15 -10.46
C PRO A 230 -16.40 15.90 -10.17
N SER A 231 -16.67 15.10 -9.15
CA SER A 231 -18.03 14.86 -8.65
C SER A 231 -18.64 16.15 -8.10
N ASP A 232 -19.92 16.31 -8.27
CA ASP A 232 -20.70 17.44 -7.73
C ASP A 232 -21.95 16.98 -7.00
N ILE A 233 -22.63 17.94 -6.35
CA ILE A 233 -23.88 17.72 -5.65
C ILE A 233 -24.93 18.65 -6.18
N THR A 234 -26.06 18.07 -6.59
CA THR A 234 -27.27 18.82 -6.91
C THR A 234 -28.16 18.89 -5.66
N MET A 235 -28.38 20.09 -5.14
CA MET A 235 -29.26 20.32 -3.99
C MET A 235 -30.70 20.55 -4.45
N LEU A 236 -31.67 19.85 -3.88
CA LEU A 236 -33.10 19.93 -4.23
C LEU A 236 -33.92 19.96 -2.93
N GLY A 237 -34.49 21.12 -2.59
CA GLY A 237 -35.23 21.23 -1.31
C GLY A 237 -34.38 20.87 -0.09
N SER A 238 -34.77 19.85 0.65
CA SER A 238 -33.99 19.29 1.78
C SER A 238 -33.16 18.07 1.41
N GLY A 239 -33.27 17.58 0.16
CA GLY A 239 -32.52 16.45 -0.37
C GLY A 239 -31.37 16.84 -1.28
N SER A 240 -30.50 15.92 -1.57
CA SER A 240 -29.41 16.14 -2.53
C SER A 240 -29.03 14.87 -3.29
N MET A 241 -28.44 15.05 -4.45
CA MET A 241 -27.97 13.97 -5.32
C MET A 241 -26.48 14.13 -5.57
N LEU A 242 -25.73 13.07 -5.28
CA LEU A 242 -24.31 13.00 -5.62
C LEU A 242 -24.18 12.56 -7.08
N ASN A 243 -23.60 13.40 -7.91
CA ASN A 243 -23.34 13.12 -9.32
C ASN A 243 -21.89 12.68 -9.52
N LEU A 244 -21.72 11.51 -10.13
CA LEU A 244 -20.42 10.93 -10.46
C LEU A 244 -20.28 10.85 -11.98
N TYR A 245 -19.20 11.35 -12.53
CA TYR A 245 -18.93 11.37 -13.98
C TYR A 245 -17.82 10.36 -14.29
N LEU A 246 -18.21 9.14 -14.68
CA LEU A 246 -17.32 8.00 -14.73
C LEU A 246 -17.18 7.41 -16.13
N ALA A 247 -15.94 7.11 -16.52
CA ALA A 247 -15.60 6.30 -17.67
C ALA A 247 -14.98 4.97 -17.25
N PRO A 248 -15.13 3.89 -18.06
CA PRO A 248 -14.41 2.65 -17.80
C PRO A 248 -12.91 2.86 -18.05
N LYS A 249 -12.09 2.25 -17.19
CA LYS A 249 -10.63 2.23 -17.32
C LYS A 249 -10.17 0.79 -17.51
N ARG A 250 -9.26 0.58 -18.45
CA ARG A 250 -8.66 -0.73 -18.68
C ARG A 250 -7.91 -1.22 -17.45
N SER A 251 -8.32 -2.33 -16.88
CA SER A 251 -7.75 -2.88 -15.64
C SER A 251 -7.75 -4.39 -15.59
N SER A 252 -8.57 -5.02 -16.40
CA SER A 252 -8.50 -6.46 -16.60
C SER A 252 -7.21 -6.82 -17.33
N GLN A 253 -6.64 -7.99 -17.00
CA GLN A 253 -5.35 -8.41 -17.52
C GLN A 253 -5.46 -9.79 -18.13
N VAL A 254 -4.88 -9.96 -19.30
CA VAL A 254 -4.60 -11.27 -19.90
C VAL A 254 -3.10 -11.36 -20.12
N ASN A 255 -2.50 -12.37 -19.52
CA ASN A 255 -1.11 -12.70 -19.76
C ASN A 255 -1.04 -14.06 -20.41
N PHE A 256 -0.31 -14.16 -21.47
CA PHE A 256 -0.05 -15.40 -22.16
C PHE A 256 1.44 -15.51 -22.46
N LEU A 257 2.06 -16.57 -21.96
CA LEU A 257 3.48 -16.84 -22.17
C LEU A 257 3.64 -18.27 -22.67
N ILE A 258 4.37 -18.43 -23.75
CA ILE A 258 4.88 -19.72 -24.20
C ILE A 258 6.40 -19.63 -24.17
N GLY A 259 7.04 -20.60 -23.56
CA GLY A 259 8.49 -20.70 -23.50
C GLY A 259 8.97 -22.09 -23.88
N PHE A 260 10.23 -22.17 -24.24
CA PHE A 260 10.91 -23.41 -24.57
C PHE A 260 12.09 -23.59 -23.61
N LEU A 261 12.11 -24.67 -22.87
CA LEU A 261 13.24 -25.02 -22.00
C LEU A 261 14.06 -26.12 -22.69
N PRO A 262 15.38 -25.95 -22.80
CA PRO A 262 16.25 -27.06 -23.17
C PRO A 262 16.10 -28.19 -22.13
N SER A 263 15.89 -29.41 -22.58
CA SER A 263 15.84 -30.56 -21.67
C SER A 263 17.23 -30.78 -21.07
N ALA A 264 17.33 -30.79 -19.75
CA ALA A 264 18.57 -31.17 -19.06
C ALA A 264 18.91 -32.67 -19.19
N SER A 265 17.98 -33.49 -19.69
CA SER A 265 18.22 -34.88 -19.99
C SER A 265 18.80 -35.03 -21.39
N GLN A 266 19.71 -35.95 -21.62
CA GLN A 266 20.41 -36.25 -22.88
C GLN A 266 19.51 -36.56 -24.09
N SER A 267 18.20 -36.47 -23.96
CA SER A 267 17.21 -36.77 -25.03
C SER A 267 16.95 -35.66 -26.03
N GLY A 268 17.57 -34.50 -25.92
CA GLY A 268 17.44 -33.40 -26.91
C GLY A 268 16.02 -32.83 -27.11
N LYS A 269 15.02 -33.27 -26.35
CA LYS A 269 13.64 -32.84 -26.50
C LYS A 269 13.43 -31.46 -25.90
N ILE A 270 12.94 -30.54 -26.70
CA ILE A 270 12.50 -29.21 -26.24
C ILE A 270 11.25 -29.37 -25.36
N GLN A 271 11.25 -28.79 -24.19
CA GLN A 271 10.11 -28.80 -23.30
C GLN A 271 9.34 -27.47 -23.43
N LEU A 272 8.06 -27.59 -23.73
CA LEU A 272 7.15 -26.45 -23.79
C LEU A 272 6.74 -26.05 -22.39
N THR A 273 6.86 -24.76 -22.08
CA THR A 273 6.29 -24.12 -20.90
C THR A 273 5.22 -23.15 -21.32
N ALA A 274 4.19 -23.01 -20.51
CA ALA A 274 3.13 -22.06 -20.77
C ALA A 274 2.62 -21.44 -19.45
N ASP A 275 2.22 -20.18 -19.52
CA ASP A 275 1.55 -19.43 -18.45
C ASP A 275 0.40 -18.66 -19.07
N VAL A 276 -0.81 -18.94 -18.61
CA VAL A 276 -2.04 -18.20 -18.99
C VAL A 276 -2.60 -17.62 -17.71
N ASN A 277 -2.73 -16.31 -17.66
CA ASN A 277 -3.30 -15.62 -16.53
C ASN A 277 -4.38 -14.63 -17.01
N LEU A 278 -5.59 -14.79 -16.51
CA LEU A 278 -6.73 -13.91 -16.74
C LEU A 278 -7.15 -13.32 -15.39
N ASP A 279 -7.04 -12.02 -15.24
CA ASP A 279 -7.49 -11.26 -14.05
C ASP A 279 -8.54 -10.24 -14.50
N LEU A 280 -9.80 -10.55 -14.28
CA LEU A 280 -10.93 -9.72 -14.66
C LEU A 280 -11.36 -8.86 -13.47
N LYS A 281 -11.46 -7.58 -13.67
CA LYS A 281 -11.89 -6.59 -12.69
C LYS A 281 -13.23 -5.99 -13.10
N ASN A 282 -14.23 -6.06 -12.19
CA ASN A 282 -15.56 -5.49 -12.42
C ASN A 282 -16.25 -6.02 -13.71
N ALA A 283 -16.04 -7.27 -14.07
CA ALA A 283 -16.62 -7.87 -15.28
C ALA A 283 -18.16 -8.02 -15.19
N LEU A 284 -18.68 -8.24 -13.96
CA LEU A 284 -20.10 -8.33 -13.65
C LEU A 284 -20.69 -7.01 -13.13
N ASN A 285 -19.92 -5.90 -13.14
CA ASN A 285 -20.30 -4.55 -12.72
C ASN A 285 -20.59 -4.39 -11.22
N ASN A 286 -20.07 -5.27 -10.37
CA ASN A 286 -20.25 -5.23 -8.90
C ASN A 286 -18.93 -5.00 -8.15
N GLY A 287 -17.87 -4.60 -8.86
CA GLY A 287 -16.54 -4.39 -8.29
C GLY A 287 -15.77 -5.67 -7.98
N GLU A 288 -16.26 -6.81 -8.47
CA GLU A 288 -15.66 -8.12 -8.25
C GLU A 288 -14.35 -8.32 -9.01
N THR A 289 -13.58 -9.32 -8.56
CA THR A 289 -12.39 -9.81 -9.24
C THR A 289 -12.53 -11.30 -9.55
N ILE A 290 -12.26 -11.68 -10.77
CA ILE A 290 -12.25 -13.09 -11.21
C ILE A 290 -10.84 -13.39 -11.69
N LEU A 291 -10.22 -14.41 -11.08
CA LEU A 291 -8.88 -14.88 -11.41
C LEU A 291 -8.95 -16.28 -12.03
N PHE A 292 -8.37 -16.44 -13.19
CA PHE A 292 -8.03 -17.73 -13.78
C PHE A 292 -6.55 -17.72 -14.12
N LYS A 293 -5.78 -18.66 -13.56
CA LYS A 293 -4.37 -18.80 -13.86
C LYS A 293 -4.02 -20.26 -14.07
N TRP A 294 -3.51 -20.57 -15.25
CA TRP A 294 -2.98 -21.87 -15.58
C TRP A 294 -1.51 -21.75 -15.95
N GLN A 295 -0.67 -22.56 -15.36
CA GLN A 295 0.77 -22.52 -15.54
C GLN A 295 1.33 -23.93 -15.73
N GLN A 296 2.31 -24.06 -16.61
CA GLN A 296 3.17 -25.23 -16.73
C GLN A 296 4.62 -24.75 -16.89
N LEU A 297 5.21 -24.28 -15.80
CA LEU A 297 6.57 -23.74 -15.78
C LEU A 297 7.64 -24.80 -15.64
N GLN A 298 7.28 -25.99 -15.14
CA GLN A 298 8.13 -27.16 -15.04
C GLN A 298 7.53 -28.30 -15.83
N PRO A 299 8.38 -29.24 -16.33
CA PRO A 299 7.90 -30.41 -17.06
C PRO A 299 6.87 -31.19 -16.28
N LYS A 300 5.75 -31.53 -16.94
CA LYS A 300 4.66 -32.35 -16.37
C LYS A 300 4.10 -31.83 -15.04
N SER A 301 4.31 -30.55 -14.73
CA SER A 301 3.93 -29.93 -13.46
C SER A 301 2.95 -28.76 -13.67
N PRO A 302 1.72 -29.02 -14.17
CA PRO A 302 0.71 -27.98 -14.33
C PRO A 302 0.16 -27.49 -12.99
N ARG A 303 -0.18 -26.22 -12.96
CA ARG A 303 -0.87 -25.56 -11.85
C ARG A 303 -2.07 -24.79 -12.36
N LEU A 304 -3.20 -24.93 -11.69
CA LEU A 304 -4.42 -24.18 -11.94
C LEU A 304 -4.81 -23.41 -10.69
N ASN A 305 -4.96 -22.09 -10.82
CA ASN A 305 -5.52 -21.25 -9.78
C ASN A 305 -6.82 -20.61 -10.29
N LEU A 306 -7.87 -20.74 -9.53
CA LEU A 306 -9.15 -20.04 -9.72
C LEU A 306 -9.40 -19.15 -8.53
N GLY A 307 -9.85 -17.93 -8.78
CA GLY A 307 -10.17 -16.97 -7.72
C GLY A 307 -11.45 -16.22 -8.03
N PHE A 308 -12.24 -15.98 -7.01
CA PHE A 308 -13.42 -15.12 -7.07
C PHE A 308 -13.49 -14.28 -5.81
N GLN A 309 -13.54 -12.97 -5.99
CA GLN A 309 -13.66 -12.00 -4.91
C GLN A 309 -14.86 -11.10 -5.19
N GLN A 310 -15.83 -11.09 -4.30
CA GLN A 310 -17.01 -10.23 -4.35
C GLN A 310 -16.98 -9.28 -3.17
N PRO A 311 -16.76 -7.97 -3.37
CA PRO A 311 -16.89 -6.98 -2.29
C PRO A 311 -18.37 -6.79 -1.92
N TYR A 312 -18.61 -6.39 -0.68
CA TYR A 312 -19.92 -5.94 -0.18
C TYR A 312 -21.08 -6.92 -0.40
N ILE A 313 -20.98 -8.12 0.18
CA ILE A 313 -22.07 -9.10 0.18
C ILE A 313 -23.15 -8.72 1.22
N PHE A 314 -24.40 -9.08 0.99
CA PHE A 314 -25.55 -8.91 1.90
C PHE A 314 -25.74 -7.48 2.43
N ASN A 315 -25.46 -6.45 1.64
CA ASN A 315 -25.50 -5.04 2.05
C ASN A 315 -24.60 -4.72 3.26
N SER A 316 -23.49 -5.43 3.41
CA SER A 316 -22.52 -5.23 4.48
C SER A 316 -21.18 -4.74 3.96
N ASN A 317 -20.29 -4.30 4.86
CA ASN A 317 -18.91 -3.94 4.51
C ASN A 317 -18.00 -5.17 4.34
N PHE A 318 -18.56 -6.37 4.42
CA PHE A 318 -17.84 -7.61 4.20
C PHE A 318 -17.93 -8.05 2.74
N GLY A 319 -16.84 -8.58 2.23
CA GLY A 319 -16.74 -9.26 0.95
C GLY A 319 -16.55 -10.76 1.14
N PHE A 320 -16.78 -11.51 0.07
CA PHE A 320 -16.49 -12.94 -0.03
C PHE A 320 -15.27 -13.14 -0.91
N ASP A 321 -14.36 -14.03 -0.51
CA ASP A 321 -13.16 -14.40 -1.24
C ASP A 321 -13.06 -15.91 -1.32
N PHE A 322 -12.94 -16.44 -2.52
CA PHE A 322 -12.74 -17.85 -2.79
C PHE A 322 -11.51 -18.04 -3.67
N LEU A 323 -10.63 -18.96 -3.25
CA LEU A 323 -9.46 -19.34 -4.02
C LEU A 323 -9.39 -20.86 -4.10
N PHE A 324 -9.11 -21.36 -5.28
CA PHE A 324 -8.84 -22.76 -5.54
C PHE A 324 -7.48 -22.89 -6.23
N ASP A 325 -6.60 -23.75 -5.71
CA ASP A 325 -5.28 -24.03 -6.27
C ASP A 325 -5.11 -25.54 -6.42
N LEU A 326 -4.86 -25.96 -7.62
CA LEU A 326 -4.53 -27.34 -7.96
C LEU A 326 -3.12 -27.35 -8.56
N PHE A 327 -2.19 -28.07 -7.93
CA PHE A 327 -0.82 -28.20 -8.37
C PHE A 327 -0.42 -29.65 -8.47
N LYS A 328 -0.05 -30.09 -9.66
CA LYS A 328 0.56 -31.38 -9.90
C LYS A 328 2.07 -31.22 -10.02
N LYS A 329 2.84 -31.91 -9.19
CA LYS A 329 4.30 -31.94 -9.28
C LYS A 329 4.73 -33.20 -10.03
N ASP A 330 5.04 -33.03 -11.32
CA ASP A 330 5.40 -34.14 -12.24
C ASP A 330 4.49 -35.37 -12.06
N SER A 331 5.06 -36.53 -11.77
CA SER A 331 4.34 -37.75 -11.41
C SER A 331 4.44 -38.09 -9.91
N THR A 332 4.92 -37.18 -9.06
CA THR A 332 5.18 -37.46 -7.64
C THR A 332 3.98 -37.19 -6.74
N PHE A 333 3.36 -36.00 -6.84
CA PHE A 333 2.20 -35.69 -6.01
C PHE A 333 1.26 -34.67 -6.66
N LEU A 334 0.02 -34.66 -6.20
CA LEU A 334 -1.02 -33.68 -6.50
C LEU A 334 -1.42 -32.94 -5.23
N GLN A 335 -1.39 -31.61 -5.27
CA GLN A 335 -1.91 -30.77 -4.20
C GLN A 335 -3.21 -30.08 -4.66
N VAL A 336 -4.22 -30.10 -3.79
CA VAL A 336 -5.48 -29.41 -3.97
C VAL A 336 -5.73 -28.55 -2.75
N ASN A 337 -5.82 -27.26 -2.95
CA ASN A 337 -6.11 -26.28 -1.91
C ASN A 337 -7.36 -25.52 -2.28
N ALA A 338 -8.30 -25.39 -1.35
CA ALA A 338 -9.45 -24.51 -1.45
C ALA A 338 -9.49 -23.59 -0.24
N LEU A 339 -9.78 -22.31 -0.46
CA LEU A 339 -9.89 -21.30 0.58
C LEU A 339 -11.20 -20.53 0.38
N ALA A 340 -11.96 -20.39 1.44
CA ALA A 340 -13.11 -19.50 1.49
C ALA A 340 -12.94 -18.53 2.67
N GLY A 341 -13.17 -17.25 2.42
CA GLY A 341 -12.93 -16.21 3.40
C GLY A 341 -13.93 -15.08 3.36
N LEU A 342 -14.05 -14.41 4.49
CA LEU A 342 -14.75 -13.14 4.63
C LEU A 342 -13.71 -12.03 4.70
N GLN A 343 -13.80 -11.09 3.77
CA GLN A 343 -12.92 -9.95 3.65
C GLN A 343 -13.61 -8.68 4.11
N TYR A 344 -12.92 -7.85 4.87
CA TYR A 344 -13.33 -6.49 5.20
C TYR A 344 -12.46 -5.50 4.45
N LEU A 345 -13.09 -4.70 3.58
CA LEU A 345 -12.42 -3.68 2.78
C LEU A 345 -12.39 -2.36 3.55
N LEU A 346 -11.21 -1.96 4.03
CA LEU A 346 -10.98 -0.66 4.68
C LEU A 346 -10.87 0.46 3.62
N SER A 347 -10.24 0.14 2.49
CA SER A 347 -10.12 0.98 1.28
C SER A 347 -9.83 0.08 0.08
N ALA A 348 -9.75 0.63 -1.13
CA ALA A 348 -9.35 -0.15 -2.33
C ALA A 348 -7.94 -0.77 -2.21
N ASN A 349 -7.10 -0.23 -1.33
CA ASN A 349 -5.70 -0.62 -1.15
C ASN A 349 -5.40 -1.20 0.24
N GLN A 350 -6.44 -1.50 1.03
CA GLN A 350 -6.28 -2.04 2.37
C GLN A 350 -7.43 -2.98 2.70
N SER A 351 -7.10 -4.22 3.02
CA SER A 351 -8.09 -5.23 3.38
C SER A 351 -7.57 -6.18 4.46
N GLY A 352 -8.49 -6.64 5.29
CA GLY A 352 -8.29 -7.75 6.21
C GLY A 352 -9.22 -8.91 5.84
N LYS A 353 -8.78 -10.15 6.00
CA LYS A 353 -9.58 -11.34 5.68
C LYS A 353 -9.41 -12.41 6.74
N ILE A 354 -10.51 -13.04 7.11
CA ILE A 354 -10.54 -14.28 7.89
C ILE A 354 -10.95 -15.39 6.94
N PHE A 355 -10.24 -16.51 6.96
CA PHE A 355 -10.51 -17.60 6.01
C PHE A 355 -10.42 -18.99 6.65
N VAL A 356 -11.09 -19.94 6.01
CA VAL A 356 -10.88 -21.38 6.19
C VAL A 356 -10.24 -21.92 4.94
N GLN A 357 -9.21 -22.75 5.11
CA GLN A 357 -8.48 -23.38 4.02
C GLN A 357 -8.48 -24.91 4.18
N TRP A 358 -8.86 -25.59 3.12
CA TRP A 358 -8.72 -27.03 2.97
C TRP A 358 -7.54 -27.33 2.09
N GLN A 359 -6.65 -28.17 2.58
CA GLN A 359 -5.43 -28.55 1.87
C GLN A 359 -5.33 -30.07 1.83
N ASN A 360 -5.21 -30.64 0.64
CA ASN A 360 -4.98 -32.04 0.42
C ASN A 360 -3.75 -32.23 -0.47
N SER A 361 -2.91 -33.18 -0.11
CA SER A 361 -1.78 -33.61 -0.95
C SER A 361 -1.84 -35.12 -1.08
N PHE A 362 -1.80 -35.60 -2.32
CA PHE A 362 -1.90 -37.01 -2.68
C PHE A 362 -0.65 -37.43 -3.42
N LEU A 363 -0.02 -38.54 -3.00
CA LEU A 363 1.03 -39.17 -3.79
C LEU A 363 0.44 -39.76 -5.07
N LEU A 364 1.13 -39.60 -6.19
CA LEU A 364 0.80 -40.25 -7.46
C LEU A 364 1.64 -41.53 -7.60
N GLY A 365 1.27 -42.46 -8.47
CA GLY A 365 1.81 -43.78 -8.57
C GLY A 365 3.36 -43.88 -8.51
N THR A 366 4.08 -42.97 -9.21
CA THR A 366 5.55 -42.92 -9.14
C THR A 366 6.08 -42.08 -7.97
N GLY A 367 5.22 -41.49 -7.17
CA GLY A 367 5.57 -40.69 -5.99
C GLY A 367 6.00 -41.53 -4.78
N VAL A 368 5.69 -42.83 -4.80
CA VAL A 368 6.16 -43.82 -3.84
C VAL A 368 7.22 -44.68 -4.50
N ASP A 369 8.48 -44.38 -4.23
CA ASP A 369 9.56 -45.31 -4.58
C ASP A 369 9.56 -46.51 -3.62
N THR A 370 8.82 -47.54 -4.00
CA THR A 370 8.68 -48.78 -3.19
C THR A 370 9.99 -49.49 -2.96
N ASN A 371 10.94 -49.42 -3.91
CA ASN A 371 12.28 -50.03 -3.74
C ASN A 371 13.09 -49.28 -2.68
N LEU A 372 13.03 -47.95 -2.71
CA LEU A 372 13.67 -47.13 -1.67
C LEU A 372 13.05 -47.37 -0.30
N VAL A 373 11.71 -47.47 -0.21
CA VAL A 373 11.02 -47.80 1.06
C VAL A 373 11.42 -49.15 1.59
N LYS A 374 11.53 -50.18 0.71
CA LYS A 374 12.00 -51.52 1.09
C LYS A 374 13.46 -51.51 1.59
N ALA A 375 14.34 -50.81 0.87
CA ALA A 375 15.76 -50.73 1.20
C ALA A 375 16.03 -49.93 2.48
N THR A 376 15.35 -48.82 2.69
CA THR A 376 15.61 -47.91 3.82
C THR A 376 14.76 -48.17 5.04
N LYS A 377 13.63 -48.89 4.87
CA LYS A 377 12.61 -49.10 5.91
C LYS A 377 12.16 -47.75 6.52
N ARG A 378 11.97 -46.73 5.68
CA ARG A 378 11.52 -45.36 6.04
C ARG A 378 10.40 -44.88 5.13
N LEU A 379 9.55 -44.00 5.66
CA LEU A 379 8.56 -43.31 4.86
C LEU A 379 9.22 -42.45 3.78
N PRO A 380 8.61 -42.33 2.58
CA PRO A 380 9.15 -41.47 1.51
C PRO A 380 9.16 -40.01 1.92
N PRO A 381 9.96 -39.15 1.25
CA PRO A 381 10.03 -37.72 1.54
C PRO A 381 8.71 -36.99 1.39
N ASN A 382 7.84 -37.43 0.50
CA ASN A 382 6.50 -36.94 0.27
C ASN A 382 5.49 -37.92 0.87
N ILE A 383 4.35 -37.39 1.35
CA ILE A 383 3.32 -38.21 2.00
C ILE A 383 1.93 -37.71 1.68
N ASP A 384 0.91 -38.55 1.82
CA ASP A 384 -0.48 -38.17 1.74
C ASP A 384 -0.91 -37.38 2.97
N VAL A 385 -1.32 -36.12 2.79
CA VAL A 385 -1.69 -35.21 3.88
C VAL A 385 -3.00 -34.53 3.58
N LYS A 386 -3.86 -34.46 4.60
CA LYS A 386 -5.08 -33.64 4.62
C LYS A 386 -5.01 -32.65 5.77
N ALA A 387 -5.24 -31.35 5.51
CA ALA A 387 -5.25 -30.33 6.54
C ALA A 387 -6.45 -29.40 6.38
N VAL A 388 -6.93 -28.91 7.53
CA VAL A 388 -7.92 -27.82 7.59
C VAL A 388 -7.33 -26.74 8.48
N ASN A 389 -7.24 -25.54 7.93
CA ASN A 389 -6.64 -24.37 8.56
C ASN A 389 -7.67 -23.25 8.68
N ILE A 390 -7.56 -22.52 9.76
CA ILE A 390 -8.19 -21.20 9.94
C ILE A 390 -7.07 -20.15 9.86
N GLY A 391 -7.31 -19.03 9.21
CA GLY A 391 -6.26 -18.04 9.05
C GLY A 391 -6.75 -16.61 8.90
N LEU A 392 -5.78 -15.72 8.99
CA LEU A 392 -5.93 -14.28 8.81
C LEU A 392 -5.02 -13.84 7.65
N ASP A 393 -5.51 -12.95 6.83
CA ASP A 393 -4.76 -12.29 5.77
C ASP A 393 -4.94 -10.78 5.90
N TYR A 394 -3.85 -10.04 5.78
CA TYR A 394 -3.84 -8.58 5.77
C TYR A 394 -3.02 -8.10 4.58
N ASP A 395 -3.63 -7.25 3.76
CA ASP A 395 -3.01 -6.65 2.59
C ASP A 395 -3.14 -5.13 2.67
N TRP A 396 -2.02 -4.44 2.55
CA TRP A 396 -1.95 -2.99 2.58
C TRP A 396 -0.94 -2.49 1.56
N SER A 397 -1.39 -1.58 0.70
CA SER A 397 -0.55 -0.93 -0.31
C SER A 397 -0.81 0.57 -0.29
N LYS A 398 0.22 1.35 -0.03
CA LYS A 398 0.20 2.83 -0.12
C LYS A 398 1.36 3.28 -0.98
N THR A 399 1.18 3.20 -2.29
CA THR A 399 2.15 3.58 -3.30
C THR A 399 1.63 4.71 -4.17
N ASP A 400 2.54 5.48 -4.76
CA ASP A 400 2.22 6.57 -5.70
C ASP A 400 1.66 6.05 -7.03
N TYR A 401 2.10 4.86 -7.45
CA TYR A 401 1.63 4.22 -8.67
C TYR A 401 1.69 2.70 -8.55
N ARG A 402 0.66 2.01 -9.06
CA ARG A 402 0.48 0.57 -8.83
C ARG A 402 1.46 -0.31 -9.58
N LEU A 403 1.76 -0.02 -10.86
CA LEU A 403 2.53 -0.91 -11.73
C LEU A 403 4.04 -0.76 -11.53
N ASN A 404 4.49 0.46 -11.37
CA ASN A 404 5.90 0.79 -11.16
C ASN A 404 6.02 1.86 -10.08
N PRO A 405 5.85 1.49 -8.81
CA PRO A 405 5.93 2.43 -7.70
C PRO A 405 7.29 3.09 -7.59
N ARG A 406 7.28 4.38 -7.31
CA ARG A 406 8.48 5.15 -6.99
C ARG A 406 8.59 5.45 -5.50
N LYS A 407 7.45 5.58 -4.84
CA LYS A 407 7.36 5.92 -3.42
C LYS A 407 6.25 5.13 -2.77
N GLY A 408 6.47 4.74 -1.52
CA GLY A 408 5.43 4.14 -0.69
C GLY A 408 5.77 2.75 -0.19
N ASN A 409 4.77 2.09 0.35
CA ASN A 409 4.91 0.81 1.05
C ASN A 409 3.87 -0.20 0.56
N GLU A 410 4.24 -1.46 0.62
CA GLU A 410 3.36 -2.60 0.44
C GLU A 410 3.64 -3.62 1.55
N ILE A 411 2.59 -4.15 2.17
CA ILE A 411 2.70 -5.18 3.22
C ILE A 411 1.61 -6.22 2.97
N LYS A 412 1.99 -7.47 2.97
CA LYS A 412 1.08 -8.61 2.94
C LYS A 412 1.48 -9.64 3.99
N ILE A 413 0.56 -9.97 4.88
CA ILE A 413 0.78 -10.95 5.95
C ILE A 413 -0.34 -11.98 5.88
N THR A 414 0.03 -13.25 5.86
CA THR A 414 -0.89 -14.38 5.96
C THR A 414 -0.45 -15.26 7.11
N ALA A 415 -1.33 -15.53 8.07
CA ALA A 415 -1.10 -16.45 9.17
C ALA A 415 -2.22 -17.49 9.23
N ALA A 416 -1.88 -18.75 9.38
CA ALA A 416 -2.85 -19.83 9.47
C ALA A 416 -2.42 -20.87 10.51
N VAL A 417 -3.39 -21.37 11.25
CA VAL A 417 -3.26 -22.49 12.18
C VAL A 417 -4.28 -23.56 11.85
N GLY A 418 -3.92 -24.81 11.97
CA GLY A 418 -4.87 -25.86 11.64
C GLY A 418 -4.47 -27.25 12.13
N ILE A 419 -5.32 -28.19 11.80
CA ILE A 419 -5.15 -29.60 12.10
C ILE A 419 -4.79 -30.32 10.82
N LYS A 420 -3.73 -31.10 10.90
CA LYS A 420 -3.21 -31.94 9.84
C LYS A 420 -3.40 -33.41 10.19
N ASN A 421 -3.78 -34.19 9.19
CA ASN A 421 -3.89 -35.65 9.25
C ASN A 421 -3.01 -36.26 8.14
N ILE A 422 -2.09 -37.13 8.54
CA ILE A 422 -1.29 -37.94 7.63
C ILE A 422 -2.10 -39.21 7.30
N LYS A 423 -2.28 -39.48 6.02
CA LYS A 423 -2.98 -40.66 5.55
C LYS A 423 -1.99 -41.77 5.20
N LYS A 424 -2.34 -42.99 5.55
CA LYS A 424 -1.57 -44.19 5.17
C LYS A 424 -1.79 -44.44 3.68
N ASN A 425 -0.68 -44.61 2.96
CA ASN A 425 -0.70 -44.88 1.51
C ASN A 425 -0.78 -46.39 1.24
N ASN A 426 -1.71 -46.81 0.40
CA ASN A 426 -1.98 -48.21 0.12
C ASN A 426 -0.81 -48.92 -0.55
N GLU A 427 -0.02 -48.23 -1.37
CA GLU A 427 1.17 -48.83 -2.00
C GLU A 427 2.22 -49.24 -0.96
N ILE A 428 2.37 -48.43 0.12
CA ILE A 428 3.27 -48.74 1.24
C ILE A 428 2.70 -49.85 2.10
N LEU A 429 1.39 -49.82 2.39
CA LEU A 429 0.76 -50.86 3.24
C LEU A 429 0.75 -52.24 2.58
N ASN A 430 0.69 -52.30 1.26
CA ASN A 430 0.65 -53.55 0.50
C ASN A 430 2.05 -54.14 0.24
N LEU A 431 3.13 -53.47 0.70
CA LEU A 431 4.48 -54.04 0.61
C LEU A 431 4.60 -55.26 1.51
N LYS A 432 5.14 -56.36 0.96
CA LYS A 432 5.33 -57.61 1.69
C LYS A 432 6.82 -57.80 1.96
N ASP A 433 7.14 -58.07 3.22
CA ASP A 433 8.47 -58.49 3.70
C ASP A 433 8.22 -59.46 4.87
N PRO A 434 8.79 -60.70 4.85
CA PRO A 434 8.60 -61.67 5.91
C PRO A 434 9.06 -61.17 7.29
N ASN A 435 10.04 -60.25 7.32
CA ASN A 435 10.67 -59.79 8.55
C ASN A 435 10.33 -58.34 8.92
N PHE A 436 9.41 -57.68 8.17
CA PHE A 436 9.12 -56.28 8.43
C PHE A 436 7.69 -55.89 8.06
N ASN A 437 6.98 -55.28 9.02
CA ASN A 437 5.65 -54.73 8.81
C ASN A 437 5.72 -53.25 8.37
N TYR A 438 5.49 -52.96 7.09
CA TYR A 438 5.54 -51.58 6.56
C TYR A 438 4.47 -50.64 7.12
N ALA A 439 3.38 -51.17 7.72
CA ALA A 439 2.42 -50.36 8.42
C ALA A 439 3.00 -49.66 9.66
N SER A 440 3.99 -50.28 10.31
CA SER A 440 4.68 -49.73 11.49
C SER A 440 5.50 -48.45 11.19
N LEU A 441 5.83 -48.21 9.93
CA LEU A 441 6.50 -46.94 9.53
C LEU A 441 5.69 -45.70 9.91
N TYR A 442 4.37 -45.83 9.95
CA TYR A 442 3.47 -44.73 10.34
C TYR A 442 3.38 -44.52 11.86
N ASP A 443 3.84 -45.45 12.67
CA ASP A 443 3.83 -45.35 14.14
C ASP A 443 4.85 -44.31 14.64
N SER A 444 5.89 -44.05 13.83
CA SER A 444 6.93 -43.04 14.11
C SER A 444 6.49 -41.61 13.85
N VAL A 445 5.34 -41.40 13.23
CA VAL A 445 4.81 -40.06 12.88
C VAL A 445 3.49 -39.77 13.57
N LYS A 446 3.29 -38.52 14.01
CA LYS A 446 2.00 -38.11 14.56
C LYS A 446 0.97 -38.03 13.45
N ALA A 447 0.09 -39.06 13.35
CA ALA A 447 -0.95 -39.13 12.33
C ALA A 447 -1.87 -37.89 12.33
N ARG A 448 -2.19 -37.36 13.52
CA ARG A 448 -2.93 -36.10 13.70
C ARG A 448 -2.08 -35.12 14.49
N SER A 449 -1.89 -33.92 13.97
CA SER A 449 -1.07 -32.89 14.59
C SER A 449 -1.52 -31.49 14.22
N TYR A 450 -1.10 -30.50 15.00
CA TYR A 450 -1.28 -29.10 14.66
C TYR A 450 -0.21 -28.65 13.67
N GLN A 451 -0.57 -27.68 12.86
CA GLN A 451 0.38 -26.94 12.01
C GLN A 451 0.15 -25.44 12.13
N PHE A 452 1.23 -24.70 12.00
CA PHE A 452 1.24 -23.24 11.96
C PHE A 452 2.02 -22.77 10.74
N ARG A 453 1.45 -21.84 10.00
CA ARG A 453 2.05 -21.31 8.77
C ARG A 453 1.91 -19.81 8.72
N VAL A 454 3.01 -19.10 8.51
CA VAL A 454 3.05 -17.65 8.30
C VAL A 454 3.77 -17.35 7.01
N LYS A 455 3.28 -16.35 6.27
CA LYS A 455 3.96 -15.70 5.14
C LYS A 455 3.95 -14.20 5.36
N LEU A 456 5.07 -13.56 5.07
CA LEU A 456 5.25 -12.12 5.11
C LEU A 456 5.85 -11.66 3.78
N GLY A 457 5.28 -10.63 3.20
CA GLY A 457 5.88 -9.85 2.12
C GLY A 457 5.79 -8.39 2.46
N ALA A 458 6.89 -7.66 2.40
CA ALA A 458 6.88 -6.21 2.56
C ALA A 458 7.85 -5.57 1.57
N SER A 459 7.48 -4.41 1.04
CA SER A 459 8.31 -3.62 0.13
C SER A 459 8.23 -2.15 0.48
N HIS A 460 9.36 -1.47 0.37
CA HIS A 460 9.43 -0.02 0.46
C HIS A 460 10.13 0.54 -0.78
N TYR A 461 9.61 1.64 -1.29
CA TYR A 461 10.10 2.31 -2.50
C TYR A 461 10.60 3.70 -2.13
N PHE A 462 11.89 3.94 -2.41
CA PHE A 462 12.57 5.22 -2.19
C PHE A 462 12.79 5.92 -3.52
N PRO A 463 12.24 7.13 -3.76
CA PRO A 463 12.57 7.90 -4.94
C PRO A 463 14.02 8.43 -4.84
N VAL A 464 14.79 8.25 -5.91
CA VAL A 464 16.16 8.77 -6.04
C VAL A 464 16.18 9.73 -7.23
N GLY A 465 16.32 11.02 -6.96
CA GLY A 465 16.22 12.05 -7.98
C GLY A 465 14.88 12.00 -8.75
N LYS A 466 14.90 12.42 -10.03
CA LYS A 466 13.67 12.52 -10.84
C LYS A 466 13.28 11.21 -11.54
N GLN A 467 14.21 10.30 -11.81
CA GLN A 467 14.00 9.13 -12.66
C GLN A 467 14.32 7.78 -12.01
N ALA A 468 15.02 7.77 -10.89
CA ALA A 468 15.41 6.52 -10.25
C ALA A 468 14.56 6.18 -9.02
N THR A 469 14.56 4.90 -8.67
CA THR A 469 13.89 4.34 -7.48
C THR A 469 14.72 3.19 -6.92
N VAL A 470 14.88 3.17 -5.61
CA VAL A 470 15.39 1.99 -4.90
C VAL A 470 14.22 1.28 -4.26
N LYS A 471 14.05 0.00 -4.58
CA LYS A 471 13.11 -0.91 -3.92
C LYS A 471 13.88 -1.75 -2.92
N MET A 472 13.44 -1.74 -1.67
CA MET A 472 13.87 -2.69 -0.64
C MET A 472 12.68 -3.58 -0.32
N ALA A 473 12.89 -4.91 -0.32
CA ALA A 473 11.82 -5.84 -0.02
C ALA A 473 12.31 -6.97 0.89
N VAL A 474 11.38 -7.48 1.70
CA VAL A 474 11.55 -8.69 2.50
C VAL A 474 10.41 -9.65 2.20
N ASN A 475 10.75 -10.93 1.98
CA ASN A 475 9.80 -12.02 1.88
C ASN A 475 10.20 -13.08 2.89
N GLY A 476 9.25 -13.53 3.71
CA GLY A 476 9.50 -14.52 4.75
C GLY A 476 8.42 -15.59 4.82
N GLY A 477 8.79 -16.75 5.29
CA GLY A 477 7.87 -17.85 5.56
C GLY A 477 8.33 -18.68 6.75
N LEU A 478 7.34 -19.08 7.55
CA LEU A 478 7.52 -19.97 8.70
C LEU A 478 6.46 -21.08 8.64
N PHE A 479 6.90 -22.33 8.62
CA PHE A 479 6.04 -23.51 8.76
C PHE A 479 6.52 -24.36 9.92
N VAL A 480 5.63 -24.63 10.86
CA VAL A 480 5.88 -25.42 12.05
C VAL A 480 4.87 -26.54 12.15
N SER A 481 5.35 -27.76 12.27
CA SER A 481 4.55 -28.97 12.51
C SER A 481 5.43 -30.05 13.13
N PRO A 482 4.91 -30.91 14.04
CA PRO A 482 5.68 -31.96 14.69
C PRO A 482 6.26 -32.98 13.72
N SER A 483 5.52 -33.37 12.68
CA SER A 483 5.95 -34.28 11.63
C SER A 483 5.84 -33.57 10.29
N THR A 484 6.96 -33.28 9.65
CA THR A 484 7.00 -32.48 8.41
C THR A 484 7.54 -33.32 7.26
N PHE A 485 6.92 -33.21 6.09
CA PHE A 485 7.31 -33.88 4.85
C PHE A 485 7.59 -32.86 3.74
N ARG A 486 8.37 -33.28 2.74
CA ARG A 486 8.87 -32.37 1.70
C ARG A 486 7.77 -31.68 0.90
N ASN A 487 6.67 -32.37 0.57
CA ASN A 487 5.55 -31.81 -0.16
C ASN A 487 4.68 -30.82 0.64
N GLU A 488 4.98 -30.60 1.93
CA GLU A 488 4.31 -29.59 2.77
C GLU A 488 5.10 -28.27 2.83
N LEU A 489 6.37 -28.29 2.42
CA LEU A 489 7.29 -27.16 2.56
C LEU A 489 6.94 -26.03 1.60
N PHE A 490 7.39 -24.82 1.95
CA PHE A 490 7.40 -23.72 0.97
C PHE A 490 8.34 -24.09 -0.18
N GLN A 491 7.93 -23.75 -1.38
CA GLN A 491 8.76 -23.84 -2.57
C GLN A 491 9.07 -22.41 -3.03
N ILE A 492 10.35 -22.03 -2.98
CA ILE A 492 10.84 -20.70 -3.35
C ILE A 492 11.90 -20.81 -4.45
N GLY A 493 12.30 -19.66 -4.99
CA GLY A 493 13.16 -19.53 -6.16
C GLY A 493 12.38 -19.07 -7.37
N GLY A 494 13.06 -18.43 -8.32
CA GLY A 494 12.48 -17.91 -9.56
C GLY A 494 12.26 -16.41 -9.58
N TYR A 495 11.57 -15.95 -10.58
CA TYR A 495 11.42 -14.52 -10.90
C TYR A 495 10.85 -13.66 -9.76
N LYS A 496 9.90 -14.18 -8.99
CA LYS A 496 9.20 -13.40 -7.95
C LYS A 496 9.91 -13.37 -6.61
N ILE A 497 10.60 -14.47 -6.26
CA ILE A 497 11.25 -14.65 -4.97
C ILE A 497 12.58 -15.34 -5.21
N LEU A 498 13.70 -14.67 -4.97
CA LEU A 498 15.05 -15.21 -5.09
C LEU A 498 15.44 -15.57 -6.55
N ARG A 499 15.73 -14.54 -7.32
CA ARG A 499 16.15 -14.63 -8.73
C ARG A 499 17.55 -15.27 -8.87
N GLY A 500 17.83 -15.85 -10.03
CA GLY A 500 19.04 -16.64 -10.28
C GLY A 500 18.89 -18.13 -9.96
N PHE A 501 17.73 -18.56 -9.45
CA PHE A 501 17.39 -19.96 -9.21
C PHE A 501 16.17 -20.37 -10.04
N SER A 502 16.03 -21.66 -10.30
CA SER A 502 14.86 -22.18 -11.02
C SER A 502 13.58 -21.97 -10.22
N GLU A 503 12.46 -21.81 -10.93
CA GLU A 503 11.16 -21.58 -10.31
C GLU A 503 10.78 -22.70 -9.34
N GLU A 504 10.37 -22.35 -8.10
CA GLU A 504 9.93 -23.29 -7.06
C GLU A 504 10.90 -24.46 -6.78
N SER A 505 12.21 -24.26 -6.96
CA SER A 505 13.21 -25.33 -6.83
C SER A 505 13.76 -25.54 -5.42
N ILE A 506 13.58 -24.57 -4.52
CA ILE A 506 14.13 -24.57 -3.17
C ILE A 506 13.02 -24.82 -2.15
N TYR A 507 13.16 -25.89 -1.39
CA TYR A 507 12.21 -26.27 -0.34
C TYR A 507 12.62 -25.67 1.01
N ALA A 508 11.67 -25.08 1.74
CA ALA A 508 11.92 -24.39 2.99
C ALA A 508 10.83 -24.63 4.04
N THR A 509 11.20 -24.92 5.27
CA THR A 509 10.34 -24.79 6.46
C THR A 509 10.34 -23.35 6.96
N GLN A 510 11.50 -22.69 6.86
CA GLN A 510 11.66 -21.29 7.22
C GLN A 510 12.53 -20.62 6.16
N TYR A 511 12.19 -19.41 5.79
CA TYR A 511 13.04 -18.61 4.90
C TYR A 511 12.84 -17.11 5.15
N VAL A 512 13.90 -16.37 4.87
CA VAL A 512 13.87 -14.91 4.74
C VAL A 512 14.65 -14.55 3.49
N VAL A 513 14.04 -13.80 2.60
CA VAL A 513 14.67 -13.27 1.38
C VAL A 513 14.64 -11.76 1.45
N LEU A 514 15.80 -11.13 1.38
CA LEU A 514 15.98 -9.69 1.28
C LEU A 514 16.31 -9.31 -0.16
N THR A 515 15.64 -8.33 -0.69
CA THR A 515 15.84 -7.82 -2.05
C THR A 515 16.21 -6.35 -1.99
N ALA A 516 17.28 -5.97 -2.66
CA ALA A 516 17.61 -4.61 -3.02
C ALA A 516 17.60 -4.48 -4.54
N GLU A 517 16.81 -3.53 -5.08
CA GLU A 517 16.65 -3.35 -6.52
C GLU A 517 16.68 -1.86 -6.86
N TYR A 518 17.60 -1.48 -7.72
CA TYR A 518 17.69 -0.15 -8.30
C TYR A 518 16.99 -0.13 -9.66
N ARG A 519 16.04 0.78 -9.84
CA ARG A 519 15.27 0.99 -11.08
C ARG A 519 15.59 2.35 -11.66
N TYR A 520 15.92 2.40 -12.93
CA TYR A 520 16.04 3.63 -13.70
C TYR A 520 14.91 3.72 -14.71
N ARG A 521 14.01 4.69 -14.54
CA ARG A 521 12.79 4.85 -15.31
C ARG A 521 13.10 5.46 -16.67
N LEU A 522 12.71 4.78 -17.73
CA LEU A 522 12.77 5.24 -19.13
C LEU A 522 11.44 5.87 -19.56
N ALA A 523 10.33 5.28 -19.14
CA ALA A 523 8.96 5.78 -19.32
C ALA A 523 8.12 5.41 -18.08
N LEU A 524 6.82 5.72 -18.08
CA LEU A 524 5.94 5.46 -16.94
C LEU A 524 6.02 4.01 -16.45
N ASN A 525 5.95 3.05 -17.37
CA ASN A 525 5.98 1.61 -17.11
C ASN A 525 7.24 0.92 -17.64
N SER A 526 8.21 1.69 -18.17
CA SER A 526 9.46 1.15 -18.72
C SER A 526 10.64 1.58 -17.88
N PHE A 527 11.47 0.61 -17.48
CA PHE A 527 12.64 0.85 -16.64
C PHE A 527 13.71 -0.22 -16.81
N LEU A 528 14.95 0.19 -16.68
CA LEU A 528 16.09 -0.70 -16.46
C LEU A 528 16.22 -0.96 -14.97
N PHE A 529 16.63 -2.15 -14.59
CA PHE A 529 16.87 -2.47 -13.19
C PHE A 529 18.06 -3.39 -12.97
N GLY A 530 18.72 -3.18 -11.84
CA GLY A 530 19.70 -4.09 -11.29
C GLY A 530 19.28 -4.50 -9.90
N PHE A 531 19.56 -5.74 -9.50
CA PHE A 531 19.12 -6.26 -8.22
C PHE A 531 20.11 -7.21 -7.57
N VAL A 532 19.97 -7.32 -6.25
CA VAL A 532 20.61 -8.35 -5.43
C VAL A 532 19.54 -8.91 -4.49
N ASP A 533 19.42 -10.24 -4.49
CA ASP A 533 18.57 -11.01 -3.59
C ASP A 533 19.46 -11.85 -2.66
N GLY A 534 19.32 -11.66 -1.36
CA GLY A 534 20.00 -12.47 -0.34
C GLY A 534 18.98 -13.32 0.42
N ALA A 535 19.20 -14.61 0.60
CA ALA A 535 18.28 -15.48 1.30
C ALA A 535 18.96 -16.37 2.33
N TRP A 536 18.31 -16.50 3.48
CA TRP A 536 18.53 -17.55 4.45
C TRP A 536 17.38 -18.54 4.40
N VAL A 537 17.69 -19.85 4.31
CA VAL A 537 16.71 -20.92 4.14
C VAL A 537 17.02 -22.08 5.06
N LYS A 538 16.05 -22.44 5.90
CA LYS A 538 16.07 -23.67 6.69
C LYS A 538 15.12 -24.68 6.09
N ASN A 539 15.64 -25.87 5.81
CA ASN A 539 14.89 -27.00 5.29
C ASN A 539 14.94 -28.14 6.30
N LYS A 540 13.83 -28.36 7.02
CA LYS A 540 13.73 -29.42 8.02
C LYS A 540 12.52 -30.30 7.74
N TYR A 541 12.74 -31.53 7.33
CA TYR A 541 11.70 -32.54 7.18
C TYR A 541 12.28 -33.94 7.48
N GLN A 542 11.51 -34.79 8.13
CA GLN A 542 11.95 -36.08 8.64
C GLN A 542 13.28 -35.95 9.41
N ASN A 543 14.31 -36.66 8.99
CA ASN A 543 15.66 -36.62 9.59
C ASN A 543 16.61 -35.63 8.89
N ILE A 544 16.14 -34.90 7.88
CA ILE A 544 16.93 -33.92 7.14
C ILE A 544 16.78 -32.55 7.80
N SER A 545 17.90 -31.90 8.09
CA SER A 545 17.97 -30.53 8.59
C SER A 545 19.13 -29.81 7.92
N LEU A 546 18.81 -28.91 7.02
CA LEU A 546 19.77 -28.13 6.22
C LEU A 546 19.53 -26.64 6.44
N ASN A 547 20.61 -25.88 6.60
CA ASN A 547 20.62 -24.43 6.63
C ASN A 547 21.50 -23.92 5.49
N ASN A 548 20.95 -23.19 4.58
CA ASN A 548 21.68 -22.68 3.43
C ASN A 548 21.44 -21.19 3.23
N ASN A 549 22.48 -20.50 2.78
CA ASN A 549 22.41 -19.13 2.33
C ASN A 549 22.49 -19.09 0.81
N PHE A 550 21.69 -18.21 0.22
CA PHE A 550 21.59 -18.04 -1.23
C PHE A 550 21.80 -16.57 -1.55
N ILE A 551 22.50 -16.31 -2.64
CA ILE A 551 22.67 -14.96 -3.20
C ILE A 551 22.34 -15.05 -4.67
N GLY A 552 21.46 -14.17 -5.14
CA GLY A 552 21.14 -13.98 -6.55
C GLY A 552 21.40 -12.53 -6.93
N ALA A 553 22.03 -12.28 -8.06
CA ALA A 553 22.24 -10.95 -8.58
C ALA A 553 22.00 -10.93 -10.08
N GLY A 554 21.54 -9.78 -10.58
CA GLY A 554 21.23 -9.68 -12.01
C GLY A 554 20.82 -8.29 -12.44
N VAL A 555 20.56 -8.22 -13.75
CA VAL A 555 20.08 -7.00 -14.41
C VAL A 555 18.87 -7.35 -15.28
N GLY A 556 18.02 -6.36 -15.54
CA GLY A 556 16.86 -6.59 -16.36
C GLY A 556 16.30 -5.30 -16.96
N LEU A 557 15.35 -5.50 -17.84
CA LEU A 557 14.61 -4.47 -18.55
C LEU A 557 13.12 -4.80 -18.48
N ALA A 558 12.34 -3.84 -18.01
CA ALA A 558 10.89 -3.83 -18.17
C ALA A 558 10.53 -2.75 -19.17
N PHE A 559 9.74 -3.08 -20.19
CA PHE A 559 9.31 -2.09 -21.17
C PHE A 559 7.88 -2.33 -21.64
N GLU A 560 7.19 -1.22 -21.80
CA GLU A 560 5.80 -1.20 -22.26
C GLU A 560 5.76 -1.18 -23.79
N THR A 561 4.95 -2.06 -24.35
CA THR A 561 4.66 -2.14 -25.78
C THR A 561 3.19 -1.84 -26.01
N LYS A 562 2.76 -1.69 -27.27
CA LYS A 562 1.34 -1.59 -27.64
C LYS A 562 0.51 -2.81 -27.20
N PHE A 563 1.16 -3.94 -26.98
CA PHE A 563 0.53 -5.21 -26.61
C PHE A 563 0.60 -5.51 -25.12
N GLY A 564 1.44 -4.79 -24.34
CA GLY A 564 1.58 -4.99 -22.90
C GLY A 564 2.99 -4.71 -22.38
N LEU A 565 3.21 -5.02 -21.11
CA LEU A 565 4.46 -4.86 -20.40
C LEU A 565 5.31 -6.14 -20.52
N LEU A 566 6.48 -6.03 -21.08
CA LEU A 566 7.45 -7.11 -21.19
C LEU A 566 8.56 -6.91 -20.14
N ASN A 567 8.94 -7.98 -19.46
CA ASN A 567 10.01 -7.96 -18.47
C ASN A 567 11.00 -9.09 -18.77
N ILE A 568 12.27 -8.74 -18.94
CA ILE A 568 13.34 -9.69 -19.19
C ILE A 568 14.45 -9.43 -18.18
N SER A 569 14.95 -10.46 -17.51
CA SER A 569 16.10 -10.31 -16.63
C SER A 569 17.06 -11.49 -16.75
N TYR A 570 18.36 -11.17 -16.68
CA TYR A 570 19.44 -12.12 -16.56
C TYR A 570 19.95 -12.12 -15.13
N ALA A 571 20.03 -13.28 -14.51
CA ALA A 571 20.40 -13.43 -13.11
C ALA A 571 21.33 -14.63 -12.92
N ALA A 572 22.29 -14.49 -12.02
CA ALA A 572 23.13 -15.57 -11.55
C ALA A 572 22.89 -15.81 -10.05
N GLY A 573 22.76 -17.08 -9.68
CA GLY A 573 22.53 -17.50 -8.29
C GLY A 573 23.66 -18.36 -7.74
N LYS A 574 24.00 -18.15 -6.46
CA LYS A 574 25.00 -18.96 -5.72
C LYS A 574 24.41 -19.43 -4.40
N ARG A 575 24.60 -20.71 -4.11
CA ARG A 575 24.34 -21.31 -2.79
C ARG A 575 25.69 -21.47 -2.06
N ASN A 576 25.69 -21.27 -0.74
CA ASN A 576 26.92 -21.26 0.07
C ASN A 576 27.74 -22.55 0.00
N ASP A 577 27.10 -23.69 -0.18
CA ASP A 577 27.72 -25.05 -0.17
C ASP A 577 28.04 -25.57 -1.58
N VAL A 578 27.86 -24.77 -2.62
CA VAL A 578 28.13 -25.13 -4.02
C VAL A 578 29.10 -24.14 -4.65
N LYS A 579 30.13 -24.65 -5.37
CA LYS A 579 31.02 -23.80 -6.14
C LYS A 579 30.24 -23.08 -7.25
N LEU A 580 30.53 -21.81 -7.47
CA LEU A 580 29.90 -21.03 -8.51
C LEU A 580 30.36 -21.50 -9.89
N ASN A 581 29.44 -22.03 -10.66
CA ASN A 581 29.60 -22.29 -12.08
C ASN A 581 28.65 -21.36 -12.84
N LEU A 582 29.14 -20.29 -13.43
CA LEU A 582 28.31 -19.26 -14.09
C LEU A 582 27.42 -19.83 -15.19
N ARG A 583 27.86 -20.88 -15.90
CA ARG A 583 27.10 -21.50 -16.98
C ARG A 583 25.82 -22.19 -16.46
N GLU A 584 25.88 -22.78 -15.27
CA GLU A 584 24.76 -23.49 -14.65
C GLU A 584 23.95 -22.58 -13.72
N ALA A 585 24.63 -21.61 -13.10
CA ALA A 585 24.06 -20.66 -12.15
C ALA A 585 23.25 -19.54 -12.81
N SER A 586 23.45 -19.31 -14.13
CA SER A 586 22.76 -18.25 -14.85
C SER A 586 21.37 -18.65 -15.32
N LYS A 587 20.41 -17.74 -15.15
CA LYS A 587 19.00 -17.92 -15.56
C LYS A 587 18.53 -16.67 -16.29
N ILE A 588 17.75 -16.87 -17.34
CA ILE A 588 16.98 -15.81 -17.98
C ILE A 588 15.56 -15.96 -17.48
N HIS A 589 15.04 -14.89 -16.90
CA HIS A 589 13.63 -14.80 -16.51
C HIS A 589 12.89 -13.91 -17.49
N PHE A 590 11.72 -14.34 -17.87
CA PHE A 590 10.87 -13.66 -18.83
C PHE A 590 9.46 -13.49 -18.27
N GLY A 591 8.87 -12.31 -18.41
CA GLY A 591 7.50 -12.02 -18.00
C GLY A 591 6.79 -11.11 -18.98
N TYR A 592 5.50 -11.33 -19.19
CA TYR A 592 4.67 -10.52 -20.06
C TYR A 592 3.30 -10.27 -19.43
N VAL A 593 2.83 -9.03 -19.48
CA VAL A 593 1.52 -8.61 -18.93
C VAL A 593 0.81 -7.72 -19.93
N ASN A 594 -0.40 -8.08 -20.36
CA ASN A 594 -1.27 -7.24 -21.18
C ASN A 594 -2.48 -6.75 -20.38
N TYR A 595 -2.91 -5.50 -20.61
CA TYR A 595 -4.08 -4.86 -19.99
C TYR A 595 -5.14 -4.57 -21.06
N PHE A 596 -6.40 -4.94 -20.82
CA PHE A 596 -7.52 -4.69 -21.71
C PHE A 596 -8.78 -4.21 -20.97
#